data_7215bec4daf594de2205d7f017568c26
#
_entry.id   7215bec4daf594de2205d7f017568c26
#
_cell.length_a   1.000
_cell.length_b   1.000
_cell.length_c   1.000
_cell.angle_alpha   90.00
_cell.angle_beta   90.00
_cell.angle_gamma   90.00
#
_symmetry.space_group_name_H-M   'P 1'
#
loop_
_entity.id
_entity.type
_entity.pdbx_description
1 polymer ?
#
loop_
_entity_poly.entity_id
_entity_poly.type
_entity_poly.pdbx_seq_one_letter_code
_entity_poly.pdbx_strand_id
1 'polypeptide(L)'
;MKLKYLLTALLASSFAFIGCEDEKVGYLDNIKLSESYMSMPVNGGKITLDIDANVDWEFVTNDNWPDVIVRDNKTGEIKSQTPSWLAADAMSGKAGKSTVTFTAAESAGGRELELTIKAGASKQFIRVRQGSLTAVTVSCKEANESPVGKNVKVKGTCTSIENTTYGNWYLTDNTGSLYIYGTLDKKGAKKNFSSLGIEVGDIIELEGPIGDYKGTRQVVDATVLSIKKSLMKVMTPSVSVPKTASDVTVKVAYKGSGVFVTLPEDCPWLTFKGMT
;
A
#
# COMPACT_ATOMS: atom_id res chain seq x y z
N MET A 1 -85.20 22.43 14.71
CA MET A 1 -83.86 23.01 14.67
C MET A 1 -82.75 21.96 14.74
N LYS A 2 -82.93 20.80 14.11
CA LYS A 2 -81.91 19.70 14.15
C LYS A 2 -81.54 19.13 12.74
N LEU A 3 -82.27 19.57 11.69
CA LEU A 3 -82.01 19.04 10.34
C LEU A 3 -80.97 19.87 9.54
N LYS A 4 -80.79 21.16 9.89
CA LYS A 4 -79.81 22.05 9.23
C LYS A 4 -78.36 21.76 9.55
N TYR A 5 -78.09 21.20 10.70
CA TYR A 5 -76.70 20.82 11.11
C TYR A 5 -76.27 19.46 10.56
N LEU A 6 -77.22 18.60 10.19
CA LEU A 6 -76.89 17.32 9.59
C LEU A 6 -76.40 17.47 8.12
N LEU A 7 -76.94 18.47 7.37
CA LEU A 7 -76.58 18.71 6.00
C LEU A 7 -75.19 19.41 5.87
N THR A 8 -74.86 20.25 6.87
CA THR A 8 -73.52 20.91 6.90
C THR A 8 -72.41 19.94 7.30
N ALA A 9 -72.68 18.96 8.14
CA ALA A 9 -71.73 17.92 8.49
C ALA A 9 -71.48 16.94 7.35
N LEU A 10 -72.45 16.68 6.48
CA LEU A 10 -72.31 15.80 5.33
C LEU A 10 -71.57 16.50 4.16
N LEU A 11 -71.63 17.83 4.05
CA LEU A 11 -70.86 18.58 3.02
C LEU A 11 -69.43 18.78 3.41
N ALA A 12 -69.08 18.78 4.72
CA ALA A 12 -67.70 18.91 5.19
C ALA A 12 -66.88 17.63 5.09
N SER A 13 -67.57 16.46 5.03
CA SER A 13 -66.91 15.16 4.89
C SER A 13 -66.57 14.74 3.48
N SER A 14 -67.13 15.43 2.46
CA SER A 14 -66.88 15.12 1.04
C SER A 14 -65.63 15.82 0.44
N PHE A 15 -64.94 16.69 1.19
CA PHE A 15 -63.71 17.31 0.76
C PHE A 15 -62.43 16.63 1.30
N ALA A 16 -62.56 15.54 2.05
CA ALA A 16 -61.39 14.86 2.62
C ALA A 16 -60.83 13.71 1.77
N PHE A 17 -61.33 13.51 0.55
CA PHE A 17 -60.80 12.55 -0.40
C PHE A 17 -60.45 13.17 -1.76
N ILE A 18 -59.83 14.37 -1.71
CA ILE A 18 -58.90 14.69 -2.80
C ILE A 18 -57.66 13.90 -2.45
N GLY A 19 -57.59 12.65 -2.96
CA GLY A 19 -56.42 11.88 -2.95
C GLY A 19 -55.28 12.76 -3.49
N CYS A 20 -54.16 12.81 -2.79
CA CYS A 20 -52.93 13.09 -3.47
C CYS A 20 -52.90 12.14 -4.68
N GLU A 21 -53.14 12.66 -5.88
CA GLU A 21 -52.57 12.03 -7.04
C GLU A 21 -51.11 11.87 -6.66
N ASP A 22 -50.64 10.65 -6.60
CA ASP A 22 -49.21 10.37 -6.60
C ASP A 22 -48.70 11.20 -7.79
N GLU A 23 -48.13 12.40 -7.52
CA GLU A 23 -47.24 13.01 -8.46
C GLU A 23 -46.31 11.87 -8.81
N LYS A 24 -46.36 11.39 -10.03
CA LYS A 24 -45.34 10.50 -10.57
C LYS A 24 -44.06 11.30 -10.41
N VAL A 25 -43.42 11.07 -9.25
CA VAL A 25 -42.06 11.55 -8.97
C VAL A 25 -41.29 11.10 -10.19
N GLY A 26 -40.96 12.09 -11.08
CA GLY A 26 -40.29 11.80 -12.32
C GLY A 26 -39.14 10.88 -11.96
N TYR A 27 -39.02 9.77 -12.64
CA TYR A 27 -38.01 8.74 -12.33
C TYR A 27 -36.68 9.45 -12.14
N LEU A 28 -36.25 9.55 -10.87
CA LEU A 28 -34.88 10.00 -10.56
C LEU A 28 -33.95 9.03 -11.28
N ASP A 29 -32.96 9.57 -11.96
CA ASP A 29 -31.92 8.75 -12.54
C ASP A 29 -31.41 7.81 -11.47
N ASN A 30 -31.48 6.51 -11.72
CA ASN A 30 -31.19 5.47 -10.76
C ASN A 30 -30.26 4.43 -11.37
N ILE A 31 -29.30 4.01 -10.59
CA ILE A 31 -28.41 2.92 -10.90
C ILE A 31 -28.27 2.02 -9.68
N LYS A 32 -28.47 0.72 -9.88
CA LYS A 32 -28.28 -0.32 -8.89
C LYS A 32 -27.15 -1.22 -9.35
N LEU A 33 -26.24 -1.50 -8.45
CA LEU A 33 -25.11 -2.38 -8.66
C LEU A 33 -25.29 -3.65 -7.81
N SER A 34 -24.87 -4.81 -8.33
CA SER A 34 -24.85 -6.05 -7.55
C SER A 34 -23.93 -5.95 -6.34
N GLU A 35 -22.82 -5.22 -6.49
CA GLU A 35 -21.82 -5.04 -5.45
C GLU A 35 -21.16 -3.66 -5.58
N SER A 36 -20.75 -3.06 -4.46
CA SER A 36 -19.93 -1.84 -4.40
C SER A 36 -18.52 -2.10 -3.87
N TYR A 37 -18.27 -3.31 -3.39
CA TYR A 37 -16.98 -3.76 -2.92
C TYR A 37 -16.67 -5.14 -3.51
N MET A 38 -15.69 -5.22 -4.38
CA MET A 38 -15.38 -6.41 -5.16
C MET A 38 -13.96 -6.92 -4.85
N SER A 39 -13.82 -8.23 -4.74
CA SER A 39 -12.54 -8.89 -4.50
C SER A 39 -12.09 -9.66 -5.74
N MET A 40 -10.99 -9.24 -6.32
CA MET A 40 -10.32 -9.94 -7.41
C MET A 40 -9.44 -11.07 -6.83
N PRO A 41 -9.48 -12.30 -7.38
CA PRO A 41 -8.58 -13.36 -6.95
C PRO A 41 -7.10 -12.99 -7.07
N VAL A 42 -6.26 -13.45 -6.11
CA VAL A 42 -4.81 -13.20 -6.12
C VAL A 42 -4.16 -13.71 -7.41
N ASN A 43 -4.58 -14.87 -7.88
CA ASN A 43 -4.07 -15.48 -9.12
C ASN A 43 -4.59 -14.79 -10.40
N GLY A 44 -5.28 -13.66 -10.24
CA GLY A 44 -5.91 -12.99 -11.37
C GLY A 44 -7.20 -13.68 -11.81
N GLY A 45 -7.69 -13.30 -13.00
CA GLY A 45 -8.92 -13.85 -13.57
C GLY A 45 -9.98 -12.78 -13.81
N LYS A 46 -11.23 -13.16 -13.65
CA LYS A 46 -12.39 -12.33 -13.98
C LYS A 46 -13.36 -12.28 -12.82
N ILE A 47 -13.96 -11.09 -12.62
CA ILE A 47 -15.12 -10.88 -11.74
C ILE A 47 -16.17 -10.07 -12.51
N THR A 48 -17.42 -10.18 -12.15
CA THR A 48 -18.54 -9.52 -12.83
C THR A 48 -19.25 -8.56 -11.92
N LEU A 49 -19.75 -7.48 -12.50
CA LEU A 49 -20.60 -6.49 -11.87
C LEU A 49 -21.90 -6.40 -12.68
N ASP A 50 -23.02 -6.72 -12.05
CA ASP A 50 -24.33 -6.50 -12.65
C ASP A 50 -24.80 -5.08 -12.36
N ILE A 51 -25.32 -4.43 -13.40
CA ILE A 51 -25.79 -3.05 -13.40
C ILE A 51 -27.25 -3.06 -13.85
N ASP A 52 -28.11 -2.39 -13.09
CA ASP A 52 -29.52 -2.14 -13.47
C ASP A 52 -29.74 -0.62 -13.39
N ALA A 53 -29.85 0.03 -14.52
CA ALA A 53 -29.97 1.49 -14.62
C ALA A 53 -31.19 1.88 -15.48
N ASN A 54 -31.90 2.92 -15.07
CA ASN A 54 -33.06 3.41 -15.84
C ASN A 54 -32.69 4.43 -16.95
N VAL A 55 -31.42 4.83 -17.01
CA VAL A 55 -30.82 5.67 -18.05
C VAL A 55 -29.46 5.11 -18.46
N ASP A 56 -28.90 5.59 -19.55
CA ASP A 56 -27.55 5.20 -19.99
C ASP A 56 -26.51 5.47 -18.90
N TRP A 57 -25.56 4.57 -18.77
CA TRP A 57 -24.52 4.63 -17.74
C TRP A 57 -23.11 4.65 -18.36
N GLU A 58 -22.16 5.20 -17.63
CA GLU A 58 -20.74 5.17 -17.99
C GLU A 58 -19.82 5.19 -16.76
N PHE A 59 -18.64 4.60 -16.89
CA PHE A 59 -17.57 4.79 -15.91
C PHE A 59 -16.90 6.14 -16.14
N VAL A 60 -16.57 6.81 -15.03
CA VAL A 60 -15.81 8.06 -15.05
C VAL A 60 -14.32 7.73 -15.08
N THR A 61 -13.62 8.17 -16.12
CA THR A 61 -12.18 7.98 -16.25
C THR A 61 -11.39 8.96 -15.37
N ASN A 62 -10.23 8.55 -14.89
CA ASN A 62 -9.29 9.38 -14.15
C ASN A 62 -7.84 8.97 -14.45
N ASP A 63 -6.85 9.63 -13.83
CA ASP A 63 -5.42 9.36 -14.08
C ASP A 63 -4.96 7.97 -13.59
N ASN A 64 -5.81 7.19 -12.93
CA ASN A 64 -5.48 5.85 -12.44
C ASN A 64 -6.26 4.75 -13.17
N TRP A 65 -7.30 5.11 -13.94
CA TRP A 65 -8.13 4.13 -14.62
C TRP A 65 -8.96 4.78 -15.77
N PRO A 66 -9.14 4.13 -16.95
CA PRO A 66 -8.63 2.80 -17.33
C PRO A 66 -7.12 2.74 -17.59
N ASP A 67 -6.46 3.88 -17.66
CA ASP A 67 -5.02 4.00 -17.84
C ASP A 67 -4.38 4.70 -16.63
N VAL A 68 -3.15 4.33 -16.33
CA VAL A 68 -2.31 5.05 -15.36
C VAL A 68 -1.57 6.16 -16.11
N ILE A 69 -1.89 7.41 -15.79
CA ILE A 69 -1.35 8.61 -16.44
C ILE A 69 -0.37 9.29 -15.47
N VAL A 70 0.90 9.35 -15.86
CA VAL A 70 1.92 10.08 -15.12
C VAL A 70 2.15 11.43 -15.80
N ARG A 71 1.97 12.52 -15.05
CA ARG A 71 2.13 13.88 -15.54
C ARG A 71 3.41 14.52 -15.00
N ASP A 72 3.94 15.48 -15.75
CA ASP A 72 4.98 16.37 -15.25
C ASP A 72 4.40 17.28 -14.16
N ASN A 73 5.04 17.32 -12.99
CA ASN A 73 4.53 18.10 -11.85
C ASN A 73 4.62 19.62 -12.06
N LYS A 74 5.36 20.10 -13.08
CA LYS A 74 5.54 21.52 -13.35
C LYS A 74 4.69 21.99 -14.53
N THR A 75 4.62 21.18 -15.60
CA THR A 75 3.92 21.54 -16.85
C THR A 75 2.55 20.94 -16.95
N GLY A 76 2.24 19.88 -16.20
CA GLY A 76 0.99 19.10 -16.32
C GLY A 76 0.95 18.17 -17.53
N GLU A 77 2.00 18.16 -18.37
CA GLU A 77 2.07 17.33 -19.57
C GLU A 77 2.16 15.84 -19.21
N ILE A 78 1.59 14.98 -20.07
CA ILE A 78 1.64 13.54 -19.89
C ILE A 78 3.05 13.03 -20.20
N LYS A 79 3.73 12.48 -19.20
CA LYS A 79 5.04 11.82 -19.33
C LYS A 79 4.92 10.35 -19.76
N SER A 80 3.92 9.65 -19.24
CA SER A 80 3.64 8.28 -19.63
C SER A 80 2.17 7.94 -19.42
N GLN A 81 1.68 7.00 -20.22
CA GLN A 81 0.34 6.45 -20.13
C GLN A 81 0.43 4.94 -20.35
N THR A 82 -0.06 4.15 -19.43
CA THR A 82 -0.05 2.68 -19.49
C THR A 82 -1.37 2.14 -18.99
N PRO A 83 -1.85 0.98 -19.49
CA PRO A 83 -3.06 0.35 -18.99
C PRO A 83 -3.00 0.14 -17.48
N SER A 84 -4.12 0.38 -16.79
CA SER A 84 -4.27 0.03 -15.38
C SER A 84 -4.22 -1.50 -15.20
N TRP A 85 -3.96 -1.93 -13.98
CA TRP A 85 -3.97 -3.35 -13.61
C TRP A 85 -5.35 -4.01 -13.73
N LEU A 86 -6.42 -3.21 -13.76
CA LEU A 86 -7.80 -3.65 -13.86
C LEU A 86 -8.38 -3.20 -15.21
N ALA A 87 -8.76 -4.15 -16.04
CA ALA A 87 -9.43 -3.90 -17.30
C ALA A 87 -10.93 -4.22 -17.18
N ALA A 88 -11.78 -3.40 -17.83
CA ALA A 88 -13.20 -3.66 -18.00
C ALA A 88 -13.50 -3.97 -19.47
N ASP A 89 -14.44 -4.87 -19.74
CA ASP A 89 -14.88 -5.20 -21.10
C ASP A 89 -15.86 -4.17 -21.69
N ALA A 90 -16.45 -3.32 -20.85
CA ALA A 90 -17.29 -2.20 -21.26
C ALA A 90 -17.09 -1.00 -20.34
N MET A 91 -17.02 0.20 -20.95
CA MET A 91 -16.88 1.47 -20.21
C MET A 91 -18.19 2.23 -20.10
N SER A 92 -19.22 1.83 -20.85
CA SER A 92 -20.55 2.42 -20.83
C SER A 92 -21.60 1.42 -21.33
N GLY A 93 -22.88 1.69 -21.05
CA GLY A 93 -23.98 0.87 -21.52
C GLY A 93 -25.29 1.64 -21.58
N LYS A 94 -26.30 0.98 -22.17
CA LYS A 94 -27.66 1.52 -22.30
C LYS A 94 -28.47 1.28 -21.03
N ALA A 95 -29.56 2.04 -20.88
CA ALA A 95 -30.56 1.79 -19.87
C ALA A 95 -31.03 0.32 -19.87
N GLY A 96 -31.31 -0.21 -18.71
CA GLY A 96 -31.66 -1.62 -18.47
C GLY A 96 -30.61 -2.39 -17.72
N LYS A 97 -30.68 -3.72 -17.80
CA LYS A 97 -29.74 -4.64 -17.14
C LYS A 97 -28.54 -4.90 -18.05
N SER A 98 -27.39 -4.85 -17.48
CA SER A 98 -26.11 -5.17 -18.14
C SER A 98 -25.13 -5.77 -17.14
N THR A 99 -24.12 -6.47 -17.64
CA THR A 99 -23.04 -7.05 -16.83
C THR A 99 -21.73 -6.59 -17.39
N VAL A 100 -20.86 -6.08 -16.54
CA VAL A 100 -19.49 -5.71 -16.87
C VAL A 100 -18.55 -6.74 -16.27
N THR A 101 -17.59 -7.21 -17.08
CA THR A 101 -16.53 -8.13 -16.64
C THR A 101 -15.23 -7.37 -16.42
N PHE A 102 -14.74 -7.40 -15.19
CA PHE A 102 -13.40 -6.93 -14.86
C PHE A 102 -12.41 -8.06 -14.96
N THR A 103 -11.24 -7.77 -15.53
CA THR A 103 -10.12 -8.72 -15.68
C THR A 103 -8.85 -8.13 -15.10
N ALA A 104 -8.10 -8.94 -14.35
CA ALA A 104 -6.78 -8.57 -13.84
C ALA A 104 -5.81 -9.75 -13.94
N ALA A 105 -4.51 -9.46 -14.11
CA ALA A 105 -3.45 -10.44 -13.95
C ALA A 105 -3.25 -10.80 -12.47
N GLU A 106 -2.47 -11.86 -12.20
CA GLU A 106 -2.07 -12.22 -10.83
C GLU A 106 -1.33 -11.08 -10.13
N SER A 107 -1.51 -10.96 -8.83
CA SER A 107 -0.75 -10.06 -7.97
C SER A 107 -0.65 -10.62 -6.58
N ALA A 108 0.56 -10.89 -6.13
CA ALA A 108 0.83 -11.32 -4.77
C ALA A 108 0.73 -10.18 -3.75
N GLY A 109 0.92 -8.95 -4.20
CA GLY A 109 0.76 -7.74 -3.39
C GLY A 109 -0.67 -7.23 -3.39
N GLY A 110 -1.07 -6.57 -2.30
CA GLY A 110 -2.34 -5.88 -2.23
C GLY A 110 -2.39 -4.67 -3.15
N ARG A 111 -3.44 -4.56 -3.94
CA ARG A 111 -3.74 -3.37 -4.74
C ARG A 111 -5.24 -3.08 -4.69
N GLU A 112 -5.58 -1.81 -4.77
CA GLU A 112 -6.95 -1.33 -4.68
C GLU A 112 -7.17 -0.23 -5.69
N LEU A 113 -8.37 -0.16 -6.23
CA LEU A 113 -8.79 0.88 -7.14
C LEU A 113 -10.23 1.26 -6.82
N GLU A 114 -10.50 2.56 -6.75
CA GLU A 114 -11.84 3.10 -6.65
C GLU A 114 -12.31 3.57 -8.02
N LEU A 115 -13.44 3.05 -8.47
CA LEU A 115 -14.10 3.39 -9.71
C LEU A 115 -15.34 4.21 -9.41
N THR A 116 -15.66 5.15 -10.28
CA THR A 116 -16.92 5.88 -10.27
C THR A 116 -17.73 5.50 -11.49
N ILE A 117 -18.98 5.08 -11.28
CA ILE A 117 -19.98 4.89 -12.34
C ILE A 117 -21.06 5.94 -12.19
N LYS A 118 -21.53 6.48 -13.29
CA LYS A 118 -22.65 7.43 -13.32
C LYS A 118 -23.74 6.98 -14.29
N ALA A 119 -24.99 7.33 -13.96
CA ALA A 119 -26.17 7.16 -14.81
C ALA A 119 -27.00 8.42 -14.64
N GLY A 120 -26.99 9.29 -15.66
CA GLY A 120 -27.55 10.63 -15.58
C GLY A 120 -26.95 11.43 -14.42
N ALA A 121 -27.77 11.88 -13.48
CA ALA A 121 -27.34 12.61 -12.28
C ALA A 121 -26.85 11.70 -11.15
N SER A 122 -27.18 10.40 -11.16
CA SER A 122 -26.77 9.43 -10.14
C SER A 122 -25.32 9.02 -10.31
N LYS A 123 -24.60 8.90 -9.18
CA LYS A 123 -23.22 8.38 -9.11
C LYS A 123 -23.12 7.32 -8.02
N GLN A 124 -22.33 6.27 -8.29
CA GLN A 124 -21.94 5.28 -7.29
C GLN A 124 -20.44 5.00 -7.38
N PHE A 125 -19.87 4.59 -6.25
CA PHE A 125 -18.48 4.22 -6.13
C PHE A 125 -18.35 2.71 -5.98
N ILE A 126 -17.36 2.15 -6.65
CA ILE A 126 -17.05 0.72 -6.62
C ILE A 126 -15.60 0.60 -6.23
N ARG A 127 -15.33 -0.17 -5.17
CA ARG A 127 -13.98 -0.46 -4.74
C ARG A 127 -13.60 -1.88 -5.16
N VAL A 128 -12.57 -1.99 -5.97
CA VAL A 128 -12.03 -3.29 -6.41
C VAL A 128 -10.68 -3.49 -5.73
N ARG A 129 -10.55 -4.59 -4.99
CA ARG A 129 -9.33 -4.98 -4.30
C ARG A 129 -8.81 -6.32 -4.82
N GLN A 130 -7.49 -6.46 -4.90
CA GLN A 130 -6.83 -7.74 -5.16
C GLN A 130 -5.71 -7.95 -4.16
N GLY A 131 -5.60 -9.15 -3.60
CA GLY A 131 -4.58 -9.49 -2.61
C GLY A 131 -4.76 -8.81 -1.25
N SER A 132 -3.73 -8.85 -0.42
CA SER A 132 -3.73 -8.23 0.91
C SER A 132 -2.92 -6.95 0.93
N LEU A 133 -3.54 -5.85 1.36
CA LEU A 133 -2.85 -4.58 1.63
C LEU A 133 -2.10 -4.62 2.98
N THR A 134 -2.43 -5.59 3.83
CA THR A 134 -1.78 -5.73 5.14
C THR A 134 -0.43 -6.42 4.97
N ALA A 135 0.62 -5.81 5.52
CA ALA A 135 1.94 -6.40 5.54
C ALA A 135 1.98 -7.65 6.44
N VAL A 136 2.57 -8.73 5.93
CA VAL A 136 2.75 -10.00 6.65
C VAL A 136 4.12 -9.99 7.31
N THR A 137 4.19 -10.29 8.62
CA THR A 137 5.46 -10.40 9.33
C THR A 137 6.21 -11.64 8.86
N VAL A 138 7.44 -11.44 8.41
CA VAL A 138 8.34 -12.47 7.87
C VAL A 138 9.78 -12.21 8.30
N SER A 139 10.63 -13.24 8.25
CA SER A 139 12.09 -13.13 8.40
C SER A 139 12.74 -12.56 7.12
N CYS A 140 14.03 -12.19 7.23
CA CYS A 140 14.82 -11.76 6.07
C CYS A 140 14.89 -12.84 4.97
N LYS A 141 15.03 -14.12 5.36
CA LYS A 141 15.01 -15.23 4.42
C LYS A 141 13.67 -15.34 3.70
N GLU A 142 12.56 -15.38 4.44
CA GLU A 142 11.21 -15.46 3.84
C GLU A 142 10.87 -14.26 2.97
N ALA A 143 11.37 -13.06 3.32
CA ALA A 143 11.23 -11.88 2.47
C ALA A 143 11.95 -12.07 1.13
N ASN A 144 13.19 -12.62 1.13
CA ASN A 144 13.95 -12.93 -0.08
C ASN A 144 13.29 -14.02 -0.95
N GLU A 145 12.50 -14.89 -0.36
CA GLU A 145 11.76 -15.96 -1.04
C GLU A 145 10.34 -15.52 -1.44
N SER A 146 9.91 -14.35 -0.99
CA SER A 146 8.55 -13.83 -1.24
C SER A 146 8.38 -13.37 -2.68
N PRO A 147 7.16 -13.54 -3.25
CA PRO A 147 6.85 -13.05 -4.59
C PRO A 147 6.86 -11.52 -4.65
N VAL A 148 7.21 -10.99 -5.83
CA VAL A 148 7.20 -9.55 -6.11
C VAL A 148 5.81 -8.96 -5.86
N GLY A 149 5.78 -7.77 -5.26
CA GLY A 149 4.55 -7.06 -4.91
C GLY A 149 3.95 -7.45 -3.56
N LYS A 150 4.37 -8.56 -2.93
CA LYS A 150 3.89 -8.93 -1.60
C LYS A 150 4.36 -7.89 -0.57
N ASN A 151 3.42 -7.35 0.22
CA ASN A 151 3.75 -6.48 1.34
C ASN A 151 4.24 -7.30 2.53
N VAL A 152 5.43 -6.98 3.01
CA VAL A 152 6.07 -7.67 4.14
C VAL A 152 6.40 -6.69 5.26
N LYS A 153 6.36 -7.18 6.49
CA LYS A 153 6.87 -6.54 7.69
C LYS A 153 8.08 -7.33 8.16
N VAL A 154 9.22 -6.67 8.28
CA VAL A 154 10.49 -7.32 8.67
C VAL A 154 11.14 -6.54 9.79
N LYS A 155 11.78 -7.27 10.70
CA LYS A 155 12.56 -6.71 11.80
C LYS A 155 13.95 -7.30 11.82
N GLY A 156 14.94 -6.43 11.93
CA GLY A 156 16.35 -6.85 11.97
C GLY A 156 17.26 -5.71 12.35
N THR A 157 18.56 -5.94 12.22
CA THR A 157 19.62 -4.96 12.49
C THR A 157 20.07 -4.31 11.19
N CYS A 158 20.23 -2.99 11.18
CA CYS A 158 20.90 -2.28 10.09
C CYS A 158 22.40 -2.64 10.11
N THR A 159 22.88 -3.36 9.11
CA THR A 159 24.27 -3.83 9.05
C THR A 159 25.19 -3.00 8.16
N SER A 160 24.64 -2.37 7.13
CA SER A 160 25.36 -1.40 6.30
C SER A 160 24.41 -0.39 5.67
N ILE A 161 24.87 0.81 5.39
CA ILE A 161 24.14 1.87 4.70
C ILE A 161 24.95 2.25 3.47
N GLU A 162 24.37 2.07 2.27
CA GLU A 162 25.03 2.29 1.00
C GLU A 162 24.67 3.65 0.38
N ASN A 163 23.45 4.14 0.65
CA ASN A 163 23.01 5.42 0.13
C ASN A 163 22.15 6.17 1.16
N THR A 164 22.68 7.28 1.66
CA THR A 164 22.01 8.10 2.69
C THR A 164 20.98 9.08 2.14
N THR A 165 20.93 9.29 0.83
CA THR A 165 19.89 10.13 0.20
C THR A 165 18.60 9.34 0.00
N TYR A 166 18.70 8.18 -0.66
CA TYR A 166 17.55 7.36 -0.97
C TYR A 166 17.18 6.39 0.15
N GLY A 167 18.13 6.08 1.05
CA GLY A 167 17.96 5.09 2.10
C GLY A 167 18.05 3.68 1.55
N ASN A 168 19.19 3.37 0.91
CA ASN A 168 19.50 2.01 0.48
C ASN A 168 20.47 1.40 1.51
N TRP A 169 20.12 0.27 2.06
CA TRP A 169 20.84 -0.35 3.16
C TRP A 169 20.47 -1.82 3.34
N TYR A 170 21.21 -2.53 4.20
CA TYR A 170 20.95 -3.93 4.54
C TYR A 170 20.34 -4.08 5.92
N LEU A 171 19.23 -4.81 5.99
CA LEU A 171 18.59 -5.30 7.20
C LEU A 171 18.96 -6.78 7.37
N THR A 172 19.47 -7.15 8.54
CA THR A 172 19.91 -8.53 8.84
C THR A 172 19.24 -9.04 10.10
N ASP A 173 18.73 -10.26 10.06
CA ASP A 173 18.28 -11.03 11.21
C ASP A 173 19.06 -12.35 11.31
N ASN A 174 18.63 -13.27 12.18
CA ASN A 174 19.26 -14.58 12.36
C ASN A 174 19.07 -15.54 11.17
N THR A 175 18.27 -15.17 10.16
CA THR A 175 17.98 -16.00 8.98
C THR A 175 18.73 -15.55 7.74
N GLY A 176 19.22 -14.30 7.72
CA GLY A 176 19.95 -13.75 6.60
C GLY A 176 19.87 -12.23 6.50
N SER A 177 20.28 -11.71 5.36
CA SER A 177 20.27 -10.28 5.02
C SER A 177 19.26 -10.00 3.92
N LEU A 178 18.59 -8.85 4.05
CA LEU A 178 17.60 -8.35 3.10
C LEU A 178 18.00 -6.93 2.66
N TYR A 179 18.03 -6.70 1.37
CA TYR A 179 18.31 -5.37 0.84
C TYR A 179 17.08 -4.48 0.89
N ILE A 180 17.23 -3.27 1.35
CA ILE A 180 16.21 -2.23 1.36
C ILE A 180 16.57 -1.22 0.28
N TYR A 181 15.71 -1.07 -0.72
CA TYR A 181 15.88 -0.15 -1.84
C TYR A 181 14.91 1.02 -1.72
N GLY A 182 15.40 2.12 -1.17
CA GLY A 182 14.58 3.27 -0.83
C GLY A 182 13.88 3.13 0.51
N THR A 183 13.97 4.20 1.31
CA THR A 183 13.27 4.31 2.59
C THR A 183 12.56 5.65 2.63
N LEU A 184 11.27 5.62 2.96
CA LEU A 184 10.44 6.81 3.09
C LEU A 184 10.70 7.49 4.43
N ASP A 185 10.62 8.81 4.46
CA ASP A 185 10.64 9.54 5.72
C ASP A 185 9.32 9.40 6.50
N LYS A 186 9.21 10.02 7.67
CA LYS A 186 8.01 9.97 8.51
C LYS A 186 6.74 10.53 7.86
N LYS A 187 6.88 11.26 6.75
CA LYS A 187 5.77 11.85 5.98
C LYS A 187 5.51 11.08 4.68
N GLY A 188 6.22 9.98 4.43
CA GLY A 188 6.13 9.20 3.20
C GLY A 188 6.91 9.79 2.02
N ALA A 189 7.78 10.78 2.24
CA ALA A 189 8.58 11.37 1.18
C ALA A 189 9.86 10.57 0.92
N LYS A 190 10.27 10.51 -0.36
CA LYS A 190 11.52 9.91 -0.80
C LYS A 190 12.70 10.89 -0.64
N LYS A 191 13.94 10.36 -0.70
CA LYS A 191 15.19 11.14 -0.70
C LYS A 191 15.44 11.96 0.57
N ASN A 192 14.90 11.51 1.69
CA ASN A 192 15.05 12.17 2.99
C ASN A 192 15.41 11.18 4.12
N PHE A 193 16.14 10.12 3.77
CA PHE A 193 16.50 9.04 4.69
C PHE A 193 17.26 9.53 5.93
N SER A 194 18.19 10.49 5.76
CA SER A 194 18.98 11.03 6.87
C SER A 194 18.12 11.64 8.00
N SER A 195 16.89 12.08 7.69
CA SER A 195 15.95 12.59 8.70
C SER A 195 15.46 11.54 9.68
N LEU A 196 15.59 10.27 9.35
CA LEU A 196 15.22 9.13 10.22
C LEU A 196 16.28 8.86 11.29
N GLY A 197 17.53 9.30 11.07
CA GLY A 197 18.63 9.09 11.99
C GLY A 197 19.01 7.61 12.18
N ILE A 198 18.78 6.77 11.17
CA ILE A 198 19.17 5.35 11.19
C ILE A 198 20.67 5.24 11.09
N GLU A 199 21.26 4.41 11.94
CA GLU A 199 22.69 4.10 12.00
C GLU A 199 22.93 2.60 11.96
N VAL A 200 24.12 2.21 11.54
CA VAL A 200 24.56 0.82 11.62
C VAL A 200 24.51 0.33 13.06
N GLY A 201 23.93 -0.85 13.28
CA GLY A 201 23.68 -1.45 14.60
C GLY A 201 22.27 -1.17 15.16
N ASP A 202 21.52 -0.23 14.62
CA ASP A 202 20.14 0.00 15.04
C ASP A 202 19.26 -1.20 14.71
N ILE A 203 18.33 -1.54 15.59
CA ILE A 203 17.29 -2.53 15.30
C ILE A 203 16.09 -1.81 14.71
N ILE A 204 15.74 -2.18 13.51
CA ILE A 204 14.68 -1.54 12.70
C ILE A 204 13.56 -2.53 12.46
N GLU A 205 12.33 -2.07 12.61
CA GLU A 205 11.15 -2.74 12.08
C GLU A 205 10.58 -1.87 10.96
N LEU A 206 10.34 -2.47 9.82
CA LEU A 206 9.86 -1.79 8.63
C LEU A 206 8.82 -2.62 7.89
N GLU A 207 8.07 -1.98 7.01
CA GLU A 207 7.19 -2.65 6.05
C GLU A 207 7.33 -2.04 4.66
N GLY A 208 7.01 -2.85 3.66
CA GLY A 208 7.00 -2.42 2.26
C GLY A 208 6.81 -3.58 1.29
N PRO A 209 6.59 -3.28 0.00
CA PRO A 209 6.44 -4.29 -1.04
C PRO A 209 7.78 -4.90 -1.42
N ILE A 210 7.77 -6.19 -1.73
CA ILE A 210 8.90 -6.89 -2.33
C ILE A 210 9.04 -6.46 -3.78
N GLY A 211 10.21 -6.01 -4.14
CA GLY A 211 10.65 -5.78 -5.52
C GLY A 211 11.67 -6.82 -5.99
N ASP A 212 12.04 -6.75 -7.25
CA ASP A 212 13.13 -7.52 -7.83
C ASP A 212 14.05 -6.64 -8.66
N TYR A 213 15.33 -6.80 -8.48
CA TYR A 213 16.33 -6.21 -9.34
C TYR A 213 17.33 -7.27 -9.78
N LYS A 214 17.24 -7.68 -11.06
CA LYS A 214 18.13 -8.70 -11.67
C LYS A 214 18.21 -10.01 -10.87
N GLY A 215 17.06 -10.47 -10.37
CA GLY A 215 16.94 -11.69 -9.58
C GLY A 215 17.22 -11.54 -8.08
N THR A 216 17.56 -10.34 -7.61
CA THR A 216 17.74 -10.05 -6.18
C THR A 216 16.46 -9.45 -5.61
N ARG A 217 15.86 -10.12 -4.63
CA ARG A 217 14.71 -9.59 -3.89
C ARG A 217 15.12 -8.47 -2.97
N GLN A 218 14.26 -7.47 -2.84
CA GLN A 218 14.47 -6.29 -2.00
C GLN A 218 13.14 -5.74 -1.52
N VAL A 219 13.13 -5.06 -0.38
CA VAL A 219 11.98 -4.23 0.00
C VAL A 219 12.14 -2.86 -0.66
N VAL A 220 11.11 -2.40 -1.36
CA VAL A 220 11.14 -1.14 -2.10
C VAL A 220 10.34 -0.07 -1.36
N ASP A 221 10.90 1.15 -1.30
CA ASP A 221 10.24 2.31 -0.66
C ASP A 221 9.71 1.98 0.76
N ALA A 222 10.57 1.40 1.59
CA ALA A 222 10.22 0.91 2.91
C ALA A 222 9.72 2.02 3.83
N THR A 223 8.64 1.75 4.57
CA THR A 223 8.16 2.57 5.69
C THR A 223 8.72 2.04 6.99
N VAL A 224 9.41 2.87 7.76
CA VAL A 224 9.97 2.50 9.06
C VAL A 224 8.90 2.60 10.14
N LEU A 225 8.65 1.50 10.84
CA LEU A 225 7.67 1.41 11.92
C LEU A 225 8.28 1.68 13.28
N SER A 226 9.50 1.19 13.51
CA SER A 226 10.23 1.45 14.76
C SER A 226 11.75 1.46 14.56
N ILE A 227 12.43 2.23 15.38
CA ILE A 227 13.89 2.30 15.47
C ILE A 227 14.30 2.15 16.93
N LYS A 228 14.97 1.04 17.26
CA LYS A 228 15.65 0.90 18.55
C LYS A 228 17.14 1.18 18.32
N LYS A 229 17.60 2.29 18.86
CA LYS A 229 18.97 2.74 18.69
C LYS A 229 19.95 1.75 19.31
N SER A 230 21.03 1.47 18.60
CA SER A 230 22.14 0.69 19.12
C SER A 230 22.78 1.40 20.32
N LEU A 231 23.07 0.64 21.36
CA LEU A 231 23.84 1.14 22.50
C LEU A 231 25.34 1.09 22.23
N MET A 232 25.78 0.50 21.12
CA MET A 232 27.18 0.33 20.76
C MET A 232 27.38 0.72 19.28
N LYS A 233 28.48 1.45 19.02
CA LYS A 233 28.92 1.80 17.69
C LYS A 233 30.40 1.46 17.52
N VAL A 234 30.73 0.56 16.60
CA VAL A 234 32.10 0.28 16.21
C VAL A 234 32.57 1.40 15.29
N MET A 235 33.50 2.22 15.78
CA MET A 235 34.01 3.39 15.05
C MET A 235 35.05 3.00 13.99
N THR A 236 35.63 1.78 14.12
CA THR A 236 36.63 1.22 13.21
C THR A 236 36.14 -0.15 12.71
N PRO A 237 35.18 -0.20 11.80
CA PRO A 237 34.53 -1.47 11.40
C PRO A 237 35.44 -2.38 10.57
N SER A 238 36.53 -1.84 10.03
CA SER A 238 37.50 -2.60 9.24
C SER A 238 38.89 -2.10 9.52
N VAL A 239 39.82 -3.03 9.76
CA VAL A 239 41.24 -2.72 10.00
C VAL A 239 42.09 -3.67 9.15
N SER A 240 43.03 -3.11 8.39
CA SER A 240 44.06 -3.89 7.69
C SER A 240 45.26 -4.13 8.61
N VAL A 241 45.65 -5.36 8.73
CA VAL A 241 46.83 -5.73 9.52
C VAL A 241 48.00 -6.16 8.61
N PRO A 242 49.25 -5.85 8.93
CA PRO A 242 50.41 -6.35 8.20
C PRO A 242 50.59 -7.85 8.42
N LYS A 243 51.35 -8.49 7.56
CA LYS A 243 51.68 -9.94 7.70
C LYS A 243 52.50 -10.28 8.92
N THR A 244 53.18 -9.29 9.49
CA THR A 244 53.97 -9.43 10.74
C THR A 244 53.08 -9.16 11.96
N ALA A 245 53.37 -9.82 13.08
CA ALA A 245 52.63 -9.60 14.34
C ALA A 245 52.59 -8.10 14.69
N SER A 246 51.41 -7.57 14.92
CA SER A 246 51.18 -6.17 15.25
C SER A 246 49.94 -6.01 16.11
N ASP A 247 49.91 -4.99 16.93
CA ASP A 247 48.75 -4.60 17.68
C ASP A 247 47.82 -3.70 16.86
N VAL A 248 46.52 -3.93 16.95
CA VAL A 248 45.53 -3.04 16.35
C VAL A 248 44.50 -2.59 17.39
N THR A 249 44.09 -1.36 17.29
CA THR A 249 43.06 -0.80 18.19
C THR A 249 41.75 -0.59 17.43
N VAL A 250 40.68 -1.20 17.92
CA VAL A 250 39.32 -0.98 17.44
C VAL A 250 38.64 -0.03 18.41
N LYS A 251 38.22 1.13 17.90
CA LYS A 251 37.47 2.12 18.69
C LYS A 251 35.98 1.78 18.71
N VAL A 252 35.40 1.72 19.90
CA VAL A 252 33.98 1.46 20.10
C VAL A 252 33.39 2.54 21.00
N ALA A 253 32.36 3.23 20.51
CA ALA A 253 31.54 4.10 21.35
C ALA A 253 30.36 3.28 21.89
N TYR A 254 30.08 3.36 23.20
CA TYR A 254 28.94 2.66 23.81
C TYR A 254 28.26 3.50 24.86
N LYS A 255 26.98 3.20 25.13
CA LYS A 255 26.10 3.90 26.09
C LYS A 255 25.65 2.97 27.24
N GLY A 256 26.19 1.78 27.32
CA GLY A 256 25.83 0.79 28.32
C GLY A 256 26.92 0.63 29.43
N SER A 257 26.77 -0.38 30.24
CA SER A 257 27.67 -0.71 31.36
C SER A 257 29.02 -1.33 30.94
N GLY A 258 29.19 -1.65 29.64
CA GLY A 258 30.43 -2.22 29.10
C GLY A 258 30.26 -2.81 27.72
N VAL A 259 31.38 -3.24 27.14
CA VAL A 259 31.48 -3.92 25.85
C VAL A 259 32.10 -5.30 26.10
N PHE A 260 31.56 -6.31 25.45
CA PHE A 260 32.11 -7.66 25.46
C PHE A 260 32.64 -7.99 24.06
N VAL A 261 33.84 -8.58 24.00
CA VAL A 261 34.50 -8.97 22.75
C VAL A 261 34.55 -10.49 22.65
N THR A 262 34.00 -11.04 21.58
CA THR A 262 34.12 -12.43 21.20
C THR A 262 34.98 -12.57 19.96
N LEU A 263 35.98 -13.42 20.00
CA LEU A 263 36.81 -13.74 18.83
C LEU A 263 36.24 -15.00 18.15
N PRO A 264 36.26 -15.05 16.79
CA PRO A 264 35.87 -16.25 16.06
C PRO A 264 36.80 -17.43 16.36
N GLU A 265 36.27 -18.63 16.47
CA GLU A 265 37.06 -19.86 16.75
C GLU A 265 38.02 -20.24 15.62
N ASP A 266 37.69 -19.85 14.39
CA ASP A 266 38.49 -20.06 13.17
C ASP A 266 39.62 -19.05 12.97
N CYS A 267 39.82 -18.12 13.92
CA CYS A 267 40.87 -17.09 13.88
C CYS A 267 41.87 -17.25 15.05
N PRO A 268 42.58 -18.38 15.18
CA PRO A 268 43.48 -18.63 16.32
C PRO A 268 44.70 -17.69 16.35
N TRP A 269 44.99 -16.97 15.27
CA TRP A 269 46.04 -15.98 15.15
C TRP A 269 45.70 -14.62 15.78
N LEU A 270 44.41 -14.41 16.13
CA LEU A 270 43.92 -13.17 16.72
C LEU A 270 43.77 -13.35 18.24
N THR A 271 44.33 -12.40 19.00
CA THR A 271 44.26 -12.40 20.45
C THR A 271 43.70 -11.09 20.98
N PHE A 272 42.74 -11.15 21.88
CA PHE A 272 42.22 -9.98 22.58
C PHE A 272 43.14 -9.60 23.74
N LYS A 273 43.76 -8.41 23.70
CA LYS A 273 44.68 -7.95 24.75
C LYS A 273 44.01 -7.18 25.89
N GLY A 274 42.81 -6.70 25.69
CA GLY A 274 42.06 -5.93 26.69
C GLY A 274 41.46 -4.65 26.12
N MET A 275 40.74 -3.93 26.97
CA MET A 275 40.15 -2.60 26.66
C MET A 275 40.99 -1.55 27.39
N THR A 276 41.21 -0.39 26.71
CA THR A 276 41.91 0.80 27.23
C THR A 276 41.01 2.01 27.25
#